data_05c1eca060b0dde1e94f5b777ce95f34
#
_entry.id   05c1eca060b0dde1e94f5b777ce95f34
#
_cell.length_a   1.000
_cell.length_b   1.000
_cell.length_c   1.000
_cell.angle_alpha   90.00
_cell.angle_beta   90.00
_cell.angle_gamma   90.00
#
_symmetry.space_group_name_H-M   'P 1'
#
loop_
_entity.id
_entity.type
_entity.pdbx_description
1 polymer ?
#
loop_
_entity_poly.entity_id
_entity_poly.type
_entity_poly.pdbx_seq_one_letter_code
_entity_poly.pdbx_strand_id
1 'polypeptide(L)'
;GRSMDHVSSFVTGMSTNPSIFDTEKHKFSENIMSYYNYMKENDIFATYAVLPPQAARNPEFYQKKNLPIPTLMVTGQDAEGVTISGMKMLATSAVFCNDIWIGNLLPLAPDQVKQAITCAVPCNSKGITMWMRQPISLNAENQFDAPLTWNMDETDVLVMCDNVKVPWEKVFVLDDAVLAREIYIKTPGHCYGNHQSNVRFWSKMELITGLASKVTQATGADQV
;
A
#
# COMPACT_ATOMS: atom_id res chain seq x y z
N GLY A 1 6.62 12.70 5.19
CA GLY A 1 5.93 11.96 4.17
C GLY A 1 6.52 10.60 3.89
N ARG A 2 5.73 9.72 3.31
CA ARG A 2 6.27 8.51 2.70
C ARG A 2 6.86 8.90 1.36
N SER A 3 8.12 8.61 1.21
CA SER A 3 8.81 8.89 -0.03
C SER A 3 8.53 7.82 -1.08
N MET A 4 8.85 8.13 -2.30
CA MET A 4 8.65 7.29 -3.49
C MET A 4 9.37 5.93 -3.40
N ASP A 5 10.33 5.79 -2.50
CA ASP A 5 11.19 4.61 -2.35
C ASP A 5 10.59 3.47 -1.51
N HIS A 6 9.44 3.67 -0.85
CA HIS A 6 8.89 2.66 0.07
C HIS A 6 8.48 1.37 -0.65
N VAL A 7 7.72 1.47 -1.74
CA VAL A 7 7.34 0.30 -2.55
C VAL A 7 8.55 -0.26 -3.29
N SER A 8 9.39 0.61 -3.84
CA SER A 8 10.63 0.20 -4.51
C SER A 8 11.56 -0.59 -3.59
N SER A 9 11.61 -0.22 -2.30
CA SER A 9 12.40 -0.94 -1.30
C SER A 9 11.94 -2.39 -1.14
N PHE A 10 10.65 -2.66 -0.96
CA PHE A 10 10.23 -4.04 -0.81
C PHE A 10 10.17 -4.81 -2.12
N VAL A 11 9.89 -4.18 -3.26
CA VAL A 11 10.01 -4.84 -4.57
C VAL A 11 11.47 -5.24 -4.83
N THR A 12 12.44 -4.38 -4.49
CA THR A 12 13.87 -4.73 -4.55
C THR A 12 14.18 -5.95 -3.67
N GLY A 13 13.69 -5.98 -2.43
CA GLY A 13 13.86 -7.15 -1.57
C GLY A 13 13.21 -8.42 -2.14
N MET A 14 12.02 -8.31 -2.72
CA MET A 14 11.31 -9.42 -3.35
C MET A 14 12.06 -9.96 -4.58
N SER A 15 12.68 -9.08 -5.38
CA SER A 15 13.44 -9.49 -6.57
C SER A 15 14.70 -10.31 -6.28
N THR A 16 15.17 -10.34 -5.02
CA THR A 16 16.34 -11.16 -4.63
C THR A 16 15.98 -12.64 -4.41
N ASN A 17 14.69 -12.96 -4.29
CA ASN A 17 14.21 -14.34 -4.15
C ASN A 17 12.91 -14.53 -4.98
N PRO A 18 12.99 -14.43 -6.32
CA PRO A 18 11.81 -14.44 -7.17
C PRO A 18 11.11 -15.81 -7.18
N SER A 19 11.81 -16.90 -6.88
CA SER A 19 11.23 -18.25 -6.90
C SER A 19 10.07 -18.44 -5.90
N ILE A 20 9.96 -17.60 -4.88
CA ILE A 20 8.83 -17.66 -3.94
C ILE A 20 7.49 -17.33 -4.61
N PHE A 21 7.50 -16.61 -5.72
CA PHE A 21 6.31 -16.27 -6.49
C PHE A 21 5.83 -17.41 -7.40
N ASP A 22 6.57 -18.53 -7.42
CA ASP A 22 6.19 -19.72 -8.15
C ASP A 22 5.49 -20.72 -7.25
N THR A 23 4.25 -21.02 -7.58
CA THR A 23 3.45 -22.05 -6.91
C THR A 23 3.21 -23.23 -7.86
N GLU A 24 2.50 -24.26 -7.42
CA GLU A 24 2.06 -25.36 -8.31
C GLU A 24 1.13 -24.86 -9.39
N LYS A 25 0.29 -23.85 -9.07
CA LYS A 25 -0.73 -23.31 -9.99
C LYS A 25 -0.21 -22.19 -10.89
N HIS A 26 0.68 -21.35 -10.39
CA HIS A 26 1.08 -20.11 -11.06
C HIS A 26 2.60 -19.93 -11.02
N LYS A 27 3.16 -19.34 -12.05
CA LYS A 27 4.59 -19.05 -12.19
C LYS A 27 4.77 -17.55 -12.43
N PHE A 28 5.04 -16.80 -11.37
CA PHE A 28 5.14 -15.34 -11.40
C PHE A 28 6.53 -14.79 -11.05
N SER A 29 7.55 -15.66 -10.96
CA SER A 29 8.93 -15.24 -10.70
C SER A 29 9.47 -14.30 -11.78
N GLU A 30 9.13 -14.52 -13.05
CA GLU A 30 9.52 -13.63 -14.14
C GLU A 30 8.78 -12.30 -14.09
N ASN A 31 7.52 -12.29 -13.65
CA ASN A 31 6.71 -11.08 -13.54
C ASN A 31 7.30 -10.10 -12.51
N ILE A 32 7.68 -10.60 -11.32
CA ILE A 32 8.27 -9.73 -10.29
C ILE A 32 9.63 -9.18 -10.75
N MET A 33 10.44 -9.98 -11.46
CA MET A 33 11.73 -9.53 -12.01
C MET A 33 11.52 -8.47 -13.10
N SER A 34 10.58 -8.69 -14.02
CA SER A 34 10.23 -7.73 -15.06
C SER A 34 9.70 -6.43 -14.47
N TYR A 35 8.86 -6.52 -13.43
CA TYR A 35 8.34 -5.34 -12.75
C TYR A 35 9.43 -4.56 -12.00
N TYR A 36 10.36 -5.26 -11.33
CA TYR A 36 11.52 -4.64 -10.70
C TYR A 36 12.37 -3.85 -11.72
N ASN A 37 12.67 -4.45 -12.87
CA ASN A 37 13.43 -3.80 -13.93
C ASN A 37 12.65 -2.61 -14.51
N TYR A 38 11.36 -2.77 -14.75
CA TYR A 38 10.47 -1.68 -15.21
C TYR A 38 10.50 -0.48 -14.26
N MET A 39 10.38 -0.72 -12.95
CA MET A 39 10.46 0.34 -11.95
C MET A 39 11.80 1.08 -11.97
N LYS A 40 12.89 0.32 -12.06
CA LYS A 40 14.26 0.84 -12.07
C LYS A 40 14.58 1.64 -13.34
N GLU A 41 14.19 1.14 -14.50
CA GLU A 41 14.52 1.74 -15.78
C GLU A 41 13.69 2.98 -16.10
N ASN A 42 12.48 3.07 -15.55
CA ASN A 42 11.53 4.14 -15.83
C ASN A 42 11.29 5.08 -14.64
N ASP A 43 12.04 4.93 -13.55
CA ASP A 43 11.89 5.72 -12.32
C ASP A 43 10.43 5.76 -11.82
N ILE A 44 9.80 4.58 -11.74
CA ILE A 44 8.39 4.44 -11.42
C ILE A 44 8.14 4.71 -9.93
N PHE A 45 7.33 5.72 -9.64
CA PHE A 45 6.75 5.88 -8.33
C PHE A 45 5.54 4.96 -8.16
N ALA A 46 5.65 3.97 -7.28
CA ALA A 46 4.53 3.13 -6.88
C ALA A 46 4.14 3.40 -5.41
N THR A 47 2.85 3.58 -5.17
CA THR A 47 2.27 3.53 -3.82
C THR A 47 1.67 2.16 -3.55
N TYR A 48 1.43 1.81 -2.29
CA TYR A 48 0.78 0.55 -1.96
C TYR A 48 -0.63 0.73 -1.40
N ALA A 49 -1.50 -0.20 -1.76
CA ALA A 49 -2.86 -0.34 -1.28
C ALA A 49 -3.05 -1.76 -0.73
N VAL A 50 -2.72 -1.97 0.56
CA VAL A 50 -2.60 -3.31 1.16
C VAL A 50 -3.59 -3.58 2.30
N LEU A 51 -4.30 -2.56 2.77
CA LEU A 51 -5.26 -2.70 3.86
C LEU A 51 -6.70 -2.69 3.35
N PRO A 52 -7.55 -3.61 3.84
CA PRO A 52 -8.98 -3.53 3.57
C PRO A 52 -9.60 -2.33 4.29
N PRO A 53 -10.73 -1.78 3.82
CA PRO A 53 -11.47 -0.76 4.52
C PRO A 53 -11.88 -1.20 5.93
N GLN A 54 -12.03 -0.25 6.85
CA GLN A 54 -12.49 -0.54 8.22
C GLN A 54 -13.81 -1.33 8.22
N ALA A 55 -14.73 -0.98 7.30
CA ALA A 55 -16.00 -1.66 7.16
C ALA A 55 -15.86 -3.17 6.87
N ALA A 56 -14.83 -3.58 6.11
CA ALA A 56 -14.57 -4.99 5.82
C ALA A 56 -14.12 -5.83 7.04
N ARG A 57 -13.80 -5.18 8.17
CA ARG A 57 -13.40 -5.86 9.42
C ARG A 57 -14.57 -6.47 10.19
N ASN A 58 -15.80 -6.18 9.79
CA ASN A 58 -17.01 -6.80 10.35
C ASN A 58 -17.75 -7.60 9.26
N PRO A 59 -17.24 -8.76 8.83
CA PRO A 59 -17.83 -9.55 7.77
C PRO A 59 -19.23 -10.06 8.13
N GLU A 60 -19.53 -10.34 9.41
CA GLU A 60 -20.83 -10.81 9.85
C GLU A 60 -21.96 -9.81 9.57
N PHE A 61 -21.67 -8.51 9.65
CA PHE A 61 -22.64 -7.47 9.32
C PHE A 61 -23.11 -7.59 7.87
N TYR A 62 -22.18 -7.80 6.96
CA TYR A 62 -22.47 -7.94 5.53
C TYR A 62 -23.16 -9.26 5.21
N GLN A 63 -22.71 -10.36 5.83
CA GLN A 63 -23.32 -11.67 5.68
C GLN A 63 -24.78 -11.68 6.14
N LYS A 64 -25.08 -11.12 7.32
CA LYS A 64 -26.46 -11.02 7.85
C LYS A 64 -27.39 -10.20 6.96
N LYS A 65 -26.84 -9.24 6.21
CA LYS A 65 -27.61 -8.38 5.29
C LYS A 65 -27.55 -8.84 3.84
N ASN A 66 -26.90 -9.96 3.57
CA ASN A 66 -26.65 -10.45 2.21
C ASN A 66 -26.00 -9.39 1.29
N LEU A 67 -25.05 -8.63 1.86
CA LEU A 67 -24.29 -7.60 1.15
C LEU A 67 -22.87 -8.11 0.87
N PRO A 68 -22.24 -7.68 -0.24
CA PRO A 68 -20.85 -7.99 -0.49
C PRO A 68 -19.95 -7.31 0.55
N ILE A 69 -18.91 -8.02 1.02
CA ILE A 69 -17.89 -7.44 1.90
C ILE A 69 -17.10 -6.40 1.07
N PRO A 70 -16.95 -5.15 1.53
CA PRO A 70 -16.33 -4.09 0.76
C PRO A 70 -14.79 -4.19 0.80
N THR A 71 -14.25 -5.28 0.27
CA THR A 71 -12.82 -5.50 0.11
C THR A 71 -12.51 -5.84 -1.34
N LEU A 72 -11.26 -5.60 -1.75
CA LEU A 72 -10.84 -5.92 -3.10
C LEU A 72 -10.71 -7.44 -3.28
N MET A 73 -11.22 -7.94 -4.38
CA MET A 73 -11.17 -9.34 -4.75
C MET A 73 -11.10 -9.54 -6.25
N VAL A 74 -10.65 -10.73 -6.66
CA VAL A 74 -10.72 -11.20 -8.04
C VAL A 74 -12.16 -11.54 -8.39
N THR A 75 -12.65 -10.97 -9.49
CA THR A 75 -14.01 -11.19 -10.00
C THR A 75 -14.03 -11.97 -11.32
N GLY A 76 -12.90 -12.07 -12.02
CA GLY A 76 -12.79 -12.82 -13.26
C GLY A 76 -11.34 -13.02 -13.69
N GLN A 77 -11.15 -13.97 -14.60
CA GLN A 77 -9.87 -14.27 -15.24
C GLN A 77 -10.15 -14.65 -16.69
N ASP A 78 -9.27 -14.25 -17.61
CA ASP A 78 -9.29 -14.64 -19.01
C ASP A 78 -7.88 -14.70 -19.63
N ALA A 79 -7.76 -14.83 -20.93
CA ALA A 79 -6.47 -14.93 -21.60
C ALA A 79 -5.59 -13.68 -21.46
N GLU A 80 -6.20 -12.49 -21.20
CA GLU A 80 -5.49 -11.21 -21.13
C GLU A 80 -5.04 -10.89 -19.70
N GLY A 81 -5.66 -11.47 -18.67
CA GLY A 81 -5.32 -11.17 -17.28
C GLY A 81 -6.45 -11.42 -16.29
N VAL A 82 -6.35 -10.74 -15.15
CA VAL A 82 -7.25 -10.85 -14.01
C VAL A 82 -8.12 -9.61 -13.91
N THR A 83 -9.41 -9.77 -13.61
CA THR A 83 -10.31 -8.65 -13.29
C THR A 83 -10.49 -8.54 -11.80
N ILE A 84 -10.31 -7.34 -11.26
CA ILE A 84 -10.46 -7.07 -9.83
C ILE A 84 -11.53 -6.01 -9.57
N SER A 85 -12.28 -6.19 -8.48
CA SER A 85 -13.26 -5.22 -7.99
C SER A 85 -13.23 -5.14 -6.46
N GLY A 86 -13.68 -4.00 -5.92
CA GLY A 86 -13.70 -3.73 -4.49
C GLY A 86 -12.76 -2.60 -4.10
N MET A 87 -12.30 -2.55 -2.86
CA MET A 87 -11.55 -1.40 -2.39
C MET A 87 -10.43 -1.75 -1.42
N LYS A 88 -9.40 -0.90 -1.42
CA LYS A 88 -8.30 -0.86 -0.46
C LYS A 88 -8.12 0.57 0.06
N MET A 89 -7.62 0.71 1.28
CA MET A 89 -7.48 2.02 1.93
C MET A 89 -6.04 2.32 2.33
N LEU A 90 -5.81 3.60 2.66
CA LEU A 90 -4.53 4.15 3.11
C LEU A 90 -3.43 4.06 2.04
N ALA A 91 -3.82 4.28 0.77
CA ALA A 91 -2.88 4.44 -0.31
C ALA A 91 -2.31 5.87 -0.29
N THR A 92 -1.22 6.04 0.47
CA THR A 92 -0.59 7.34 0.66
C THR A 92 0.01 7.83 -0.64
N SER A 93 -0.26 9.09 -1.01
CA SER A 93 0.21 9.74 -2.24
C SER A 93 -0.21 9.06 -3.55
N ALA A 94 -1.28 8.27 -3.54
CA ALA A 94 -1.73 7.55 -4.74
C ALA A 94 -2.09 8.46 -5.92
N VAL A 95 -2.52 9.68 -5.65
CA VAL A 95 -2.84 10.67 -6.69
C VAL A 95 -1.61 11.17 -7.47
N PHE A 96 -0.42 10.89 -6.97
CA PHE A 96 0.86 11.29 -7.59
C PHE A 96 1.65 10.10 -8.13
N CYS A 97 1.17 8.87 -7.95
CA CYS A 97 1.92 7.68 -8.35
C CYS A 97 1.70 7.33 -9.83
N ASN A 98 2.65 6.55 -10.36
CA ASN A 98 2.51 5.89 -11.66
C ASN A 98 1.68 4.60 -11.50
N ASP A 99 2.07 3.78 -10.54
CA ASP A 99 1.44 2.48 -10.28
C ASP A 99 0.95 2.36 -8.83
N ILE A 100 -0.13 1.61 -8.63
CA ILE A 100 -0.64 1.20 -7.33
C ILE A 100 -0.29 -0.27 -7.12
N TRP A 101 0.56 -0.57 -6.15
CA TRP A 101 0.83 -1.92 -5.69
C TRP A 101 -0.31 -2.38 -4.78
N ILE A 102 -1.12 -3.29 -5.28
CA ILE A 102 -2.22 -3.91 -4.54
C ILE A 102 -1.72 -5.21 -3.93
N GLY A 103 -1.98 -5.43 -2.65
CA GLY A 103 -1.56 -6.64 -1.96
C GLY A 103 -2.27 -6.87 -0.63
N ASN A 104 -1.74 -7.80 0.18
CA ASN A 104 -2.30 -8.17 1.47
C ASN A 104 -1.21 -8.23 2.54
N LEU A 105 -1.18 -7.24 3.42
CA LEU A 105 -0.24 -7.21 4.55
C LEU A 105 -0.78 -8.02 5.75
N LEU A 106 -2.10 -8.03 5.94
CA LEU A 106 -2.77 -8.81 6.98
C LEU A 106 -2.96 -10.25 6.49
N PRO A 107 -2.89 -11.24 7.40
CA PRO A 107 -3.20 -12.62 7.05
C PRO A 107 -4.61 -12.75 6.49
N LEU A 108 -4.76 -13.57 5.46
CA LEU A 108 -6.05 -13.98 4.92
C LEU A 108 -6.45 -15.33 5.51
N ALA A 109 -7.75 -15.52 5.75
CA ALA A 109 -8.28 -16.84 6.10
C ALA A 109 -8.21 -17.78 4.87
N PRO A 110 -8.15 -19.10 5.08
CA PRO A 110 -8.02 -20.06 3.98
C PRO A 110 -9.13 -20.01 2.93
N ASP A 111 -10.32 -19.54 3.30
CA ASP A 111 -11.49 -19.38 2.42
C ASP A 111 -11.48 -18.04 1.64
N GLN A 112 -10.58 -17.13 2.00
CA GLN A 112 -10.46 -15.81 1.36
C GLN A 112 -9.58 -15.84 0.09
N VAL A 113 -9.66 -16.91 -0.68
CA VAL A 113 -8.83 -17.14 -1.88
C VAL A 113 -9.01 -16.03 -2.92
N LYS A 114 -10.24 -15.57 -3.15
CA LYS A 114 -10.50 -14.47 -4.10
C LYS A 114 -9.88 -13.13 -3.71
N GLN A 115 -9.55 -12.94 -2.43
CA GLN A 115 -8.87 -11.75 -1.93
C GLN A 115 -7.35 -11.87 -2.03
N ALA A 116 -6.83 -13.09 -2.27
CA ALA A 116 -5.43 -13.40 -2.37
C ALA A 116 -4.84 -13.01 -3.73
N ILE A 117 -4.79 -11.71 -3.98
CA ILE A 117 -4.18 -11.11 -5.16
C ILE A 117 -3.08 -10.13 -4.74
N THR A 118 -1.92 -10.22 -5.39
CA THR A 118 -0.90 -9.17 -5.37
C THR A 118 -0.59 -8.79 -6.82
N CYS A 119 -0.73 -7.52 -7.14
CA CYS A 119 -0.57 -7.01 -8.49
C CYS A 119 -0.16 -5.53 -8.50
N ALA A 120 0.30 -5.03 -9.63
CA ALA A 120 0.52 -3.61 -9.87
C ALA A 120 -0.47 -3.10 -10.93
N VAL A 121 -1.06 -1.94 -10.68
CA VAL A 121 -2.06 -1.34 -11.56
C VAL A 121 -1.69 0.12 -11.82
N PRO A 122 -1.59 0.56 -13.09
CA PRO A 122 -1.43 1.98 -13.39
C PRO A 122 -2.53 2.82 -12.73
N CYS A 123 -2.17 3.94 -12.12
CA CYS A 123 -3.11 4.76 -11.36
C CYS A 123 -4.26 5.34 -12.22
N ASN A 124 -4.05 5.46 -13.52
CA ASN A 124 -5.03 5.94 -14.50
C ASN A 124 -5.81 4.82 -15.21
N SER A 125 -5.74 3.58 -14.72
CA SER A 125 -6.47 2.46 -15.32
C SER A 125 -7.98 2.71 -15.27
N LYS A 126 -8.66 2.29 -16.34
CA LYS A 126 -10.13 2.35 -16.40
C LYS A 126 -10.73 1.55 -15.25
N GLY A 127 -11.69 2.14 -14.54
CA GLY A 127 -12.35 1.53 -13.39
C GLY A 127 -11.69 1.87 -12.05
N ILE A 128 -10.56 2.59 -12.01
CA ILE A 128 -9.99 3.12 -10.78
C ILE A 128 -10.66 4.45 -10.41
N THR A 129 -11.11 4.53 -9.17
CA THR A 129 -11.56 5.78 -8.54
C THR A 129 -10.79 5.97 -7.23
N MET A 130 -10.28 7.17 -7.03
CA MET A 130 -9.53 7.54 -5.83
C MET A 130 -10.32 8.54 -5.00
N TRP A 131 -10.65 8.17 -3.78
CA TRP A 131 -11.27 9.08 -2.81
C TRP A 131 -10.21 9.54 -1.81
N MET A 132 -9.81 10.77 -1.97
CA MET A 132 -8.78 11.40 -1.16
C MET A 132 -9.39 11.99 0.11
N ARG A 133 -8.71 11.82 1.26
CA ARG A 133 -9.07 12.56 2.47
C ARG A 133 -8.86 14.06 2.27
N GLN A 134 -9.59 14.84 3.03
CA GLN A 134 -9.35 16.29 3.06
C GLN A 134 -7.95 16.59 3.61
N PRO A 135 -7.25 17.59 3.07
CA PRO A 135 -6.00 18.07 3.63
C PRO A 135 -6.17 18.52 5.09
N ILE A 136 -5.22 18.19 5.94
CA ILE A 136 -5.24 18.62 7.36
C ILE A 136 -5.14 20.14 7.46
N SER A 137 -4.38 20.75 6.54
CA SER A 137 -4.21 22.20 6.45
C SER A 137 -5.49 22.97 6.06
N LEU A 138 -6.54 22.30 5.57
CA LEU A 138 -7.77 22.96 5.13
C LEU A 138 -8.45 23.77 6.25
N ASN A 139 -8.31 23.32 7.49
CA ASN A 139 -8.88 23.97 8.68
C ASN A 139 -7.87 24.87 9.41
N ALA A 140 -6.65 25.02 8.90
CA ALA A 140 -5.65 25.90 9.49
C ALA A 140 -5.93 27.35 9.04
N GLU A 141 -6.01 28.28 9.99
CA GLU A 141 -6.25 29.70 9.71
C GLU A 141 -5.04 30.37 9.06
N ASN A 142 -3.85 29.87 9.36
CA ASN A 142 -2.60 30.41 8.84
C ASN A 142 -1.45 29.36 8.90
N GLN A 143 -0.35 29.70 8.24
CA GLN A 143 0.82 28.83 8.19
C GLN A 143 1.50 28.62 9.58
N PHE A 144 1.37 29.56 10.50
CA PHE A 144 1.98 29.45 11.83
C PHE A 144 1.33 28.33 12.65
N ASP A 145 0.02 28.15 12.53
CA ASP A 145 -0.71 27.12 13.26
C ASP A 145 -0.43 25.71 12.75
N ALA A 146 -0.15 25.55 11.46
CA ALA A 146 0.07 24.26 10.83
C ALA A 146 1.24 24.28 9.82
N PRO A 147 2.47 24.64 10.25
CA PRO A 147 3.59 24.93 9.35
C PRO A 147 4.02 23.73 8.51
N LEU A 148 3.93 22.51 9.04
CA LEU A 148 4.31 21.30 8.32
C LEU A 148 3.23 20.86 7.33
N THR A 149 1.99 20.76 7.77
CA THR A 149 0.89 20.34 6.90
C THR A 149 0.54 21.36 5.83
N TRP A 150 0.75 22.64 6.11
CA TRP A 150 0.55 23.72 5.12
C TRP A 150 1.47 23.55 3.88
N ASN A 151 2.71 23.11 4.11
CA ASN A 151 3.70 22.99 3.05
C ASN A 151 3.91 21.54 2.55
N MET A 152 3.59 20.53 3.37
CA MET A 152 4.01 19.14 3.16
C MET A 152 2.90 18.14 3.51
N ASP A 153 1.63 18.49 3.31
CA ASP A 153 0.54 17.56 3.58
C ASP A 153 0.58 16.39 2.60
N GLU A 154 0.46 15.18 3.13
CA GLU A 154 0.28 13.96 2.35
C GLU A 154 -1.19 13.62 2.24
N THR A 155 -1.56 13.11 1.10
CA THR A 155 -2.92 12.66 0.87
C THR A 155 -3.01 11.15 0.97
N ASP A 156 -3.86 10.65 1.87
CA ASP A 156 -4.24 9.25 1.90
C ASP A 156 -5.50 9.03 1.07
N VAL A 157 -5.53 7.94 0.34
CA VAL A 157 -6.56 7.64 -0.64
C VAL A 157 -7.24 6.31 -0.32
N LEU A 158 -8.55 6.27 -0.46
CA LEU A 158 -9.32 5.05 -0.64
C LEU A 158 -9.33 4.74 -2.15
N VAL A 159 -8.73 3.62 -2.52
CA VAL A 159 -8.70 3.14 -3.92
C VAL A 159 -9.88 2.20 -4.13
N MET A 160 -10.74 2.55 -5.07
CA MET A 160 -11.87 1.73 -5.51
C MET A 160 -11.59 1.20 -6.91
N CYS A 161 -11.78 -0.09 -7.08
CA CYS A 161 -11.66 -0.79 -8.35
C CYS A 161 -13.05 -1.26 -8.77
N ASP A 162 -13.47 -0.89 -9.96
CA ASP A 162 -14.69 -1.37 -10.61
C ASP A 162 -14.32 -2.08 -11.91
N ASN A 163 -14.25 -3.41 -11.86
CA ASN A 163 -13.88 -4.27 -12.98
C ASN A 163 -12.57 -3.85 -13.65
N VAL A 164 -11.56 -3.55 -12.84
CA VAL A 164 -10.22 -3.18 -13.32
C VAL A 164 -9.52 -4.40 -13.88
N LYS A 165 -9.07 -4.31 -15.13
CA LYS A 165 -8.29 -5.36 -15.78
C LYS A 165 -6.82 -5.22 -15.43
N VAL A 166 -6.23 -6.31 -14.92
CA VAL A 166 -4.81 -6.43 -14.61
C VAL A 166 -4.18 -7.44 -15.56
N PRO A 167 -3.29 -7.04 -16.43
CA PRO A 167 -2.64 -7.97 -17.35
C PRO A 167 -1.74 -8.95 -16.59
N TRP A 168 -1.57 -10.17 -17.17
CA TRP A 168 -0.86 -11.25 -16.47
C TRP A 168 0.55 -10.88 -16.03
N GLU A 169 1.28 -10.10 -16.80
CA GLU A 169 2.64 -9.65 -16.48
C GLU A 169 2.73 -8.72 -15.26
N LYS A 170 1.60 -8.18 -14.81
CA LYS A 170 1.50 -7.35 -13.60
C LYS A 170 0.84 -8.08 -12.41
N VAL A 171 0.64 -9.38 -12.49
CA VAL A 171 0.17 -10.25 -11.41
C VAL A 171 1.35 -10.97 -10.79
N PHE A 172 1.44 -10.97 -9.44
CA PHE A 172 2.57 -11.55 -8.70
C PHE A 172 2.13 -12.65 -7.72
N VAL A 173 0.91 -12.58 -7.19
CA VAL A 173 0.28 -13.63 -6.38
C VAL A 173 -1.17 -13.73 -6.78
N LEU A 174 -1.67 -14.96 -6.91
CA LEU A 174 -3.06 -15.24 -7.22
C LEU A 174 -3.49 -16.54 -6.55
N ASP A 175 -4.69 -16.52 -5.95
CA ASP A 175 -5.38 -17.68 -5.37
C ASP A 175 -4.61 -18.40 -4.24
N ASP A 176 -3.62 -17.74 -3.62
CA ASP A 176 -2.86 -18.28 -2.49
C ASP A 176 -2.91 -17.32 -1.29
N ALA A 177 -3.80 -17.63 -0.34
CA ALA A 177 -4.04 -16.81 0.85
C ALA A 177 -2.82 -16.74 1.78
N VAL A 178 -1.98 -17.76 1.80
CA VAL A 178 -0.76 -17.81 2.62
C VAL A 178 0.33 -17.00 1.96
N LEU A 179 0.59 -17.26 0.68
CA LEU A 179 1.64 -16.59 -0.08
C LEU A 179 1.41 -15.08 -0.18
N ALA A 180 0.15 -14.64 -0.24
CA ALA A 180 -0.21 -13.22 -0.32
C ALA A 180 0.45 -12.34 0.77
N ARG A 181 0.76 -12.93 1.93
CA ARG A 181 1.52 -12.29 3.01
C ARG A 181 2.98 -12.73 3.06
N GLU A 182 3.25 -14.00 2.78
CA GLU A 182 4.59 -14.60 2.93
C GLU A 182 5.63 -13.95 2.01
N ILE A 183 5.24 -13.42 0.86
CA ILE A 183 6.14 -12.66 -0.03
C ILE A 183 6.86 -11.51 0.67
N TYR A 184 6.22 -10.89 1.68
CA TYR A 184 6.84 -9.82 2.48
C TYR A 184 7.78 -10.35 3.55
N ILE A 185 7.55 -11.55 4.08
CA ILE A 185 8.26 -12.13 5.24
C ILE A 185 9.39 -13.04 4.80
N LYS A 186 9.17 -13.86 3.78
CA LYS A 186 10.13 -14.85 3.28
C LYS A 186 11.11 -14.28 2.26
N THR A 187 10.97 -12.98 1.92
CA THR A 187 11.95 -12.22 1.14
C THR A 187 12.52 -11.10 1.99
N PRO A 188 13.64 -10.48 1.61
CA PRO A 188 14.12 -9.25 2.24
C PRO A 188 13.19 -8.04 2.10
N GLY A 189 12.06 -8.16 1.41
CA GLY A 189 11.09 -7.08 1.19
C GLY A 189 10.66 -6.40 2.48
N HIS A 190 10.33 -7.17 3.52
CA HIS A 190 10.00 -6.65 4.84
C HIS A 190 11.17 -5.89 5.49
N CYS A 191 12.40 -6.40 5.37
CA CYS A 191 13.58 -5.75 5.94
C CYS A 191 13.85 -4.40 5.29
N TYR A 192 13.79 -4.34 3.96
CA TYR A 192 14.05 -3.10 3.22
C TYR A 192 12.96 -2.05 3.43
N GLY A 193 11.69 -2.44 3.38
CA GLY A 193 10.59 -1.55 3.70
C GLY A 193 10.64 -1.01 5.13
N ASN A 194 11.00 -1.86 6.11
CA ASN A 194 11.19 -1.43 7.50
C ASN A 194 12.42 -0.55 7.67
N HIS A 195 13.52 -0.82 6.97
CA HIS A 195 14.70 0.04 7.01
C HIS A 195 14.32 1.47 6.59
N GLN A 196 13.68 1.63 5.44
CA GLN A 196 13.17 2.92 4.96
C GLN A 196 12.27 3.61 6.02
N SER A 197 11.35 2.85 6.60
CA SER A 197 10.43 3.36 7.62
C SER A 197 11.16 3.78 8.90
N ASN A 198 12.18 3.04 9.33
CA ASN A 198 12.96 3.32 10.53
C ASN A 198 13.85 4.56 10.35
N VAL A 199 14.50 4.74 9.21
CA VAL A 199 15.29 5.95 8.91
C VAL A 199 14.40 7.19 9.01
N ARG A 200 13.22 7.15 8.42
CA ARG A 200 12.25 8.22 8.48
C ARG A 200 11.72 8.45 9.91
N PHE A 201 11.48 7.38 10.65
CA PHE A 201 11.06 7.45 12.05
C PHE A 201 12.13 8.08 12.94
N TRP A 202 13.40 7.73 12.73
CA TRP A 202 14.53 8.33 13.42
C TRP A 202 14.52 9.86 13.29
N SER A 203 14.52 10.37 12.05
CA SER A 203 14.51 11.83 11.79
C SER A 203 13.29 12.51 12.42
N LYS A 204 12.13 11.84 12.42
CA LYS A 204 10.93 12.35 13.07
C LYS A 204 11.08 12.41 14.59
N MET A 205 11.72 11.42 15.21
CA MET A 205 11.96 11.40 16.65
C MET A 205 12.96 12.46 17.08
N GLU A 206 13.99 12.75 16.28
CA GLU A 206 14.90 13.87 16.55
C GLU A 206 14.13 15.21 16.62
N LEU A 207 13.26 15.46 15.63
CA LEU A 207 12.40 16.66 15.63
C LEU A 207 11.49 16.72 16.85
N ILE A 208 10.80 15.62 17.19
CA ILE A 208 9.86 15.55 18.33
C ILE A 208 10.61 15.75 19.64
N THR A 209 11.79 15.15 19.81
CA THR A 209 12.61 15.30 21.01
C THR A 209 13.08 16.74 21.18
N GLY A 210 13.54 17.38 20.09
CA GLY A 210 13.92 18.79 20.12
C GLY A 210 12.74 19.72 20.48
N LEU A 211 11.55 19.44 19.92
CA LEU A 211 10.34 20.19 20.23
C LEU A 211 9.94 20.01 21.72
N ALA A 212 9.93 18.78 22.22
CA ALA A 212 9.63 18.48 23.61
C ALA A 212 10.59 19.23 24.57
N SER A 213 11.89 19.21 24.27
CA SER A 213 12.89 19.97 25.03
C SER A 213 12.59 21.48 25.05
N LYS A 214 12.21 22.05 23.90
CA LYS A 214 11.85 23.48 23.85
C LYS A 214 10.59 23.81 24.60
N VAL A 215 9.58 22.94 24.59
CA VAL A 215 8.35 23.11 25.36
C VAL A 215 8.64 23.04 26.86
N THR A 216 9.43 22.08 27.36
CA THR A 216 9.79 21.95 28.75
C THR A 216 10.59 23.18 29.26
N GLN A 217 11.54 23.68 28.47
CA GLN A 217 12.27 24.91 28.76
C GLN A 217 11.32 26.12 28.86
N ALA A 218 10.42 26.28 27.90
CA ALA A 218 9.49 27.41 27.86
C ALA A 218 8.49 27.40 29.04
N THR A 219 8.15 26.22 29.56
CA THR A 219 7.23 26.04 30.68
C THR A 219 7.93 25.96 32.04
N GLY A 220 9.28 25.97 32.08
CA GLY A 220 10.07 25.80 33.31
C GLY A 220 10.08 24.37 33.86
N ALA A 221 9.55 23.38 33.13
CA ALA A 221 9.51 21.98 33.57
C ALA A 221 10.88 21.27 33.47
N ASP A 222 11.87 21.90 32.87
CA ASP A 222 13.25 21.43 32.80
C ASP A 222 14.04 21.67 34.09
N GLN A 223 13.45 22.37 35.08
CA GLN A 223 14.06 22.70 36.38
C GLN A 223 13.67 21.71 37.47
N VAL A 224 12.94 20.62 37.18
CA VAL A 224 12.43 19.65 38.17
C VAL A 224 13.33 18.43 38.25
#